data_4171e5a52880544140f00df59b5d0180
#
_entry.id   4171e5a52880544140f00df59b5d0180
#
_cell.length_a   1.000
_cell.length_b   1.000
_cell.length_c   1.000
_cell.angle_alpha   90.00
_cell.angle_beta   90.00
_cell.angle_gamma   90.00
#
_symmetry.space_group_name_H-M   'P 1'
#
loop_
_entity.id
_entity.type
_entity.pdbx_description
1 polymer ?
#
loop_
_entity_poly.entity_id
_entity_poly.type
_entity_poly.pdbx_seq_one_letter_code
_entity_poly.pdbx_strand_id
1 'polypeptide(L)'
;SFLVASSVTLISLIISSFAAYSLSRFKYKFKGVVGRVILFAYLTPTSLLFIPLSILIARLQLGNSLYGLILVYLTFSLPLSTWLLQGYFRGVPRELEEQAMVDGATRLGALFRILLPLSAPGLAAVAIFTFTGAWNELLLALIFITSDEKRTVPLGINYLITSDVLPWGTLMAGAVLSSLPMICLYFVAQRFMVQGMTSGSVKG
;
A
#
# COMPACT_ATOMS: atom_id res chain seq x y z
N SER A 1 -5.94 -12.53 -6.71
CA SER A 1 -5.61 -11.72 -5.52
C SER A 1 -4.12 -11.50 -5.34
N PHE A 2 -3.31 -12.57 -5.22
CA PHE A 2 -1.90 -12.45 -4.83
C PHE A 2 -1.10 -11.53 -5.78
N LEU A 3 -1.23 -11.73 -7.10
CA LEU A 3 -0.59 -10.89 -8.10
C LEU A 3 -0.99 -9.40 -7.93
N VAL A 4 -2.28 -9.13 -7.76
CA VAL A 4 -2.79 -7.76 -7.62
C VAL A 4 -2.25 -7.12 -6.33
N ALA A 5 -2.43 -7.78 -5.18
CA ALA A 5 -2.00 -7.24 -3.89
C ALA A 5 -0.48 -7.03 -3.83
N SER A 6 0.32 -7.98 -4.34
CA SER A 6 1.78 -7.85 -4.39
C SER A 6 2.23 -6.72 -5.31
N SER A 7 1.61 -6.59 -6.49
CA SER A 7 1.94 -5.51 -7.44
C SER A 7 1.59 -4.14 -6.87
N VAL A 8 0.40 -3.99 -6.29
CA VAL A 8 -0.03 -2.73 -5.63
C VAL A 8 0.92 -2.38 -4.50
N THR A 9 1.30 -3.35 -3.67
CA THR A 9 2.20 -3.14 -2.54
C THR A 9 3.59 -2.68 -3.02
N LEU A 10 4.17 -3.39 -3.99
CA LEU A 10 5.50 -3.06 -4.51
C LEU A 10 5.53 -1.68 -5.15
N ILE A 11 4.57 -1.40 -6.03
CA ILE A 11 4.48 -0.10 -6.71
C ILE A 11 4.24 1.02 -5.69
N SER A 12 3.37 0.78 -4.70
CA SER A 12 3.11 1.76 -3.64
C SER A 12 4.35 2.03 -2.80
N LEU A 13 5.11 1.01 -2.41
CA LEU A 13 6.36 1.20 -1.66
C LEU A 13 7.38 2.01 -2.45
N ILE A 14 7.55 1.73 -3.73
CA ILE A 14 8.51 2.46 -4.57
C ILE A 14 8.08 3.92 -4.72
N ILE A 15 6.87 4.18 -5.21
CA ILE A 15 6.40 5.54 -5.49
C ILE A 15 6.29 6.37 -4.22
N SER A 16 5.70 5.79 -3.15
CA SER A 16 5.52 6.50 -1.89
C SER A 16 6.84 6.77 -1.16
N SER A 17 7.87 5.94 -1.33
CA SER A 17 9.20 6.22 -0.79
C SER A 17 9.80 7.49 -1.39
N PHE A 18 9.73 7.66 -2.72
CA PHE A 18 10.20 8.89 -3.36
C PHE A 18 9.34 10.10 -3.00
N ALA A 19 8.03 9.95 -2.97
CA ALA A 19 7.10 11.02 -2.58
C ALA A 19 7.31 11.45 -1.12
N ALA A 20 7.39 10.51 -0.19
CA ALA A 20 7.66 10.76 1.21
C ALA A 20 9.05 11.37 1.43
N TYR A 21 10.07 10.92 0.69
CA TYR A 21 11.41 11.51 0.71
C TYR A 21 11.37 12.98 0.32
N SER A 22 10.71 13.29 -0.81
CA SER A 22 10.53 14.67 -1.25
C SER A 22 9.80 15.51 -0.19
N LEU A 23 8.70 15.01 0.35
CA LEU A 23 7.89 15.68 1.36
C LEU A 23 8.57 15.79 2.74
N SER A 24 9.53 14.95 3.08
CA SER A 24 10.25 15.02 4.35
C SER A 24 11.51 15.87 4.26
N ARG A 25 12.29 15.77 3.19
CA ARG A 25 13.65 16.32 3.09
C ARG A 25 13.78 17.60 2.28
N PHE A 26 13.04 17.75 1.18
CA PHE A 26 13.19 18.93 0.33
C PHE A 26 12.41 20.13 0.84
N LYS A 27 12.91 21.32 0.54
CA LYS A 27 12.25 22.60 0.79
C LYS A 27 11.78 23.17 -0.54
N TYR A 28 10.47 23.32 -0.74
CA TYR A 28 9.87 23.96 -1.89
C TYR A 28 8.55 24.67 -1.52
N LYS A 29 8.18 25.67 -2.32
CA LYS A 29 7.12 26.64 -2.00
C LYS A 29 5.75 26.00 -1.68
N PHE A 30 5.36 24.94 -2.38
CA PHE A 30 4.04 24.32 -2.24
C PHE A 30 4.02 23.00 -1.47
N LYS A 31 5.10 22.66 -0.78
CA LYS A 31 5.24 21.40 -0.02
C LYS A 31 4.06 21.12 0.90
N GLY A 32 3.61 22.11 1.68
CA GLY A 32 2.50 21.97 2.60
C GLY A 32 1.16 21.74 1.88
N VAL A 33 0.98 22.34 0.70
CA VAL A 33 -0.22 22.13 -0.12
C VAL A 33 -0.23 20.70 -0.66
N VAL A 34 0.89 20.23 -1.24
CA VAL A 34 1.01 18.86 -1.74
C VAL A 34 0.72 17.83 -0.65
N GLY A 35 1.29 18.01 0.54
CA GLY A 35 1.02 17.10 1.67
C GLY A 35 -0.45 17.08 2.08
N ARG A 36 -1.12 18.24 2.09
CA ARG A 36 -2.55 18.33 2.37
C ARG A 36 -3.40 17.68 1.29
N VAL A 37 -3.08 17.90 0.01
CA VAL A 37 -3.79 17.26 -1.12
C VAL A 37 -3.71 15.74 -1.03
N ILE A 38 -2.53 15.19 -0.73
CA ILE A 38 -2.35 13.74 -0.52
C ILE A 38 -3.23 13.23 0.63
N LEU A 39 -3.27 13.96 1.75
CA LEU A 39 -4.11 13.59 2.89
C LEU A 39 -5.60 13.67 2.54
N PHE A 40 -6.04 14.70 1.82
CA PHE A 40 -7.42 14.83 1.34
C PHE A 40 -7.80 13.69 0.38
N ALA A 41 -6.89 13.31 -0.52
CA ALA A 41 -7.11 12.17 -1.42
C ALA A 41 -7.34 10.87 -0.64
N TYR A 42 -6.62 10.64 0.45
CA TYR A 42 -6.83 9.50 1.33
C TYR A 42 -8.19 9.54 2.05
N LEU A 43 -8.62 10.72 2.49
CA LEU A 43 -9.89 10.89 3.22
C LEU A 43 -11.12 10.81 2.32
N THR A 44 -10.94 10.82 1.00
CA THR A 44 -12.07 10.73 0.06
C THR A 44 -12.69 9.34 0.12
N PRO A 45 -14.00 9.21 0.39
CA PRO A 45 -14.67 7.92 0.43
C PRO A 45 -14.53 7.17 -0.91
N THR A 46 -14.06 5.94 -0.84
CA THR A 46 -13.85 5.06 -2.03
C THR A 46 -15.13 4.94 -2.85
N SER A 47 -16.27 4.86 -2.17
CA SER A 47 -17.59 4.74 -2.82
C SER A 47 -17.97 5.92 -3.69
N LEU A 48 -17.42 7.11 -3.46
CA LEU A 48 -17.68 8.29 -4.31
C LEU A 48 -16.85 8.27 -5.60
N LEU A 49 -15.73 7.55 -5.59
CA LEU A 49 -14.78 7.55 -6.71
C LEU A 49 -15.05 6.44 -7.73
N PHE A 50 -15.96 5.49 -7.45
CA PHE A 50 -16.15 4.36 -8.37
C PHE A 50 -16.65 4.80 -9.75
N ILE A 51 -17.57 5.78 -9.85
CA ILE A 51 -18.07 6.27 -11.13
C ILE A 51 -16.96 6.94 -11.96
N PRO A 52 -16.24 7.96 -11.44
CA PRO A 52 -15.16 8.58 -12.21
C PRO A 52 -14.04 7.61 -12.55
N LEU A 53 -13.70 6.68 -11.66
CA LEU A 53 -12.71 5.64 -11.94
C LEU A 53 -13.16 4.68 -13.02
N SER A 54 -14.45 4.28 -13.04
CA SER A 54 -14.99 3.43 -14.09
C SER A 54 -14.90 4.10 -15.46
N ILE A 55 -15.22 5.39 -15.54
CA ILE A 55 -15.08 6.16 -16.79
C ILE A 55 -13.61 6.22 -17.23
N LEU A 56 -12.68 6.46 -16.29
CA LEU A 56 -11.25 6.52 -16.58
C LEU A 56 -10.73 5.17 -17.09
N ILE A 57 -11.05 4.08 -16.40
CA ILE A 57 -10.63 2.72 -16.77
C ILE A 57 -11.22 2.30 -18.11
N ALA A 58 -12.47 2.66 -18.40
CA ALA A 58 -13.10 2.41 -19.70
C ALA A 58 -12.38 3.17 -20.82
N ARG A 59 -12.05 4.45 -20.61
CA ARG A 59 -11.28 5.25 -21.59
C ARG A 59 -9.90 4.71 -21.86
N LEU A 60 -9.25 4.13 -20.84
CA LEU A 60 -7.94 3.48 -20.98
C LEU A 60 -8.03 2.07 -21.57
N GLN A 61 -9.25 1.59 -21.87
CA GLN A 61 -9.50 0.22 -22.37
C GLN A 61 -8.97 -0.87 -21.41
N LEU A 62 -8.93 -0.57 -20.11
CA LEU A 62 -8.48 -1.47 -19.05
C LEU A 62 -9.64 -2.11 -18.26
N GLY A 63 -10.86 -2.05 -18.80
CA GLY A 63 -12.01 -2.76 -18.23
C GLY A 63 -11.79 -4.27 -18.20
N ASN A 64 -12.31 -4.94 -17.17
CA ASN A 64 -12.14 -6.38 -16.95
C ASN A 64 -10.68 -6.83 -17.03
N SER A 65 -9.75 -6.06 -16.43
CA SER A 65 -8.32 -6.31 -16.46
C SER A 65 -7.71 -6.21 -15.07
N LEU A 66 -6.78 -7.13 -14.74
CA LEU A 66 -6.00 -7.04 -13.50
C LEU A 66 -5.13 -5.78 -13.45
N TYR A 67 -4.66 -5.29 -14.60
CA TYR A 67 -3.91 -4.02 -14.68
C TYR A 67 -4.79 -2.83 -14.32
N GLY A 68 -6.05 -2.80 -14.83
CA GLY A 68 -7.04 -1.79 -14.45
C GLY A 68 -7.32 -1.82 -12.95
N LEU A 69 -7.47 -3.00 -12.37
CA LEU A 69 -7.70 -3.18 -10.94
C LEU A 69 -6.51 -2.69 -10.11
N ILE A 70 -5.26 -2.99 -10.53
CA ILE A 70 -4.03 -2.49 -9.89
C ILE A 70 -4.01 -0.96 -9.91
N LEU A 71 -4.29 -0.31 -11.05
CA LEU A 71 -4.31 1.15 -11.15
C LEU A 71 -5.34 1.77 -10.22
N VAL A 72 -6.54 1.19 -10.14
CA VAL A 72 -7.59 1.66 -9.23
C VAL A 72 -7.16 1.52 -7.78
N TYR A 73 -6.56 0.40 -7.38
CA TYR A 73 -6.09 0.20 -6.00
C TYR A 73 -4.96 1.14 -5.63
N LEU A 74 -4.08 1.49 -6.57
CA LEU A 74 -3.01 2.48 -6.35
C LEU A 74 -3.56 3.87 -6.01
N THR A 75 -4.75 4.23 -6.49
CA THR A 75 -5.39 5.52 -6.18
C THR A 75 -5.60 5.71 -4.68
N PHE A 76 -5.87 4.63 -3.95
CA PHE A 76 -6.11 4.66 -2.50
C PHE A 76 -4.87 4.32 -1.69
N SER A 77 -4.05 3.42 -2.19
CA SER A 77 -2.87 2.96 -1.46
C SER A 77 -1.74 3.98 -1.45
N LEU A 78 -1.50 4.71 -2.55
CA LEU A 78 -0.42 5.69 -2.65
C LEU A 78 -0.52 6.84 -1.63
N PRO A 79 -1.70 7.49 -1.43
CA PRO A 79 -1.82 8.55 -0.44
C PRO A 79 -1.51 8.08 0.98
N LEU A 80 -2.09 6.96 1.40
CA LEU A 80 -1.85 6.38 2.72
C LEU A 80 -0.38 6.02 2.92
N SER A 81 0.20 5.28 1.97
CA SER A 81 1.60 4.85 2.01
C SER A 81 2.55 6.05 2.09
N THR A 82 2.28 7.09 1.29
CA THR A 82 3.10 8.32 1.30
C THR A 82 3.02 9.02 2.66
N TRP A 83 1.82 9.14 3.22
CA TRP A 83 1.62 9.79 4.51
C TRP A 83 2.32 9.03 5.65
N LEU A 84 2.17 7.71 5.69
CA LEU A 84 2.82 6.86 6.69
C LEU A 84 4.36 6.95 6.58
N LEU A 85 4.92 6.75 5.38
CA LEU A 85 6.37 6.82 5.18
C LEU A 85 6.93 8.20 5.47
N GLN A 86 6.20 9.28 5.18
CA GLN A 86 6.62 10.62 5.54
C GLN A 86 6.79 10.77 7.05
N GLY A 87 5.91 10.16 7.85
CA GLY A 87 6.03 10.13 9.31
C GLY A 87 7.31 9.43 9.76
N TYR A 88 7.57 8.24 9.25
CA TYR A 88 8.78 7.47 9.56
C TYR A 88 10.05 8.22 9.13
N PHE A 89 10.09 8.77 7.92
CA PHE A 89 11.26 9.50 7.42
C PHE A 89 11.57 10.76 8.23
N ARG A 90 10.56 11.43 8.78
CA ARG A 90 10.75 12.57 9.68
C ARG A 90 11.39 12.17 11.01
N GLY A 91 11.15 10.95 11.47
CA GLY A 91 11.75 10.42 12.70
C GLY A 91 13.24 10.08 12.57
N VAL A 92 13.77 9.94 11.35
CA VAL A 92 15.21 9.70 11.13
C VAL A 92 15.95 11.04 11.12
N PRO A 93 17.01 11.23 11.97
CA PRO A 93 17.81 12.44 11.99
C PRO A 93 18.42 12.75 10.62
N ARG A 94 18.37 14.03 10.22
CA ARG A 94 18.89 14.48 8.89
C ARG A 94 20.40 14.41 8.81
N GLU A 95 21.05 14.56 9.94
CA GLU A 95 22.49 14.57 10.10
C GLU A 95 23.13 13.29 9.55
N LEU A 96 22.44 12.16 9.65
CA LEU A 96 22.92 10.88 9.10
C LEU A 96 23.00 10.89 7.57
N GLU A 97 22.02 11.51 6.90
CA GLU A 97 22.05 11.67 5.45
C GLU A 97 23.08 12.72 5.02
N GLU A 98 23.21 13.81 5.79
CA GLU A 98 24.18 14.87 5.55
C GLU A 98 25.62 14.36 5.69
N GLN A 99 25.90 13.57 6.70
CA GLN A 99 27.20 12.88 6.86
C GLN A 99 27.51 11.98 5.66
N ALA A 100 26.58 11.15 5.24
CA ALA A 100 26.78 10.30 4.06
C ALA A 100 27.05 11.13 2.78
N MET A 101 26.42 12.30 2.65
CA MET A 101 26.69 13.22 1.52
C MET A 101 28.07 13.87 1.61
N VAL A 102 28.58 14.17 2.80
CA VAL A 102 29.95 14.65 3.01
C VAL A 102 30.95 13.56 2.62
N ASP A 103 30.63 12.28 2.89
CA ASP A 103 31.42 11.11 2.49
C ASP A 103 31.29 10.78 0.98
N GLY A 104 30.65 11.64 0.20
CA GLY A 104 30.55 11.54 -1.26
C GLY A 104 29.31 10.80 -1.77
N ALA A 105 28.35 10.44 -0.92
CA ALA A 105 27.11 9.87 -1.38
C ALA A 105 26.23 10.92 -2.07
N THR A 106 25.54 10.52 -3.16
CA THR A 106 24.48 11.35 -3.74
C THR A 106 23.24 11.34 -2.85
N ARG A 107 22.30 12.27 -3.06
CA ARG A 107 21.02 12.28 -2.32
C ARG A 107 20.22 10.97 -2.47
N LEU A 108 20.24 10.37 -3.67
CA LEU A 108 19.63 9.05 -3.88
C LEU A 108 20.43 7.95 -3.16
N GLY A 109 21.76 8.09 -3.14
CA GLY A 109 22.63 7.19 -2.36
C GLY A 109 22.30 7.24 -0.87
N ALA A 110 22.09 8.43 -0.29
CA ALA A 110 21.68 8.59 1.10
C ALA A 110 20.27 8.02 1.34
N LEU A 111 19.32 8.20 0.41
CA LEU A 111 18.00 7.57 0.49
C LEU A 111 18.12 6.04 0.60
N PHE A 112 18.82 5.39 -0.35
CA PHE A 112 18.86 3.93 -0.41
C PHE A 112 19.76 3.28 0.65
N ARG A 113 20.87 3.93 1.03
CA ARG A 113 21.87 3.35 1.94
C ARG A 113 21.63 3.71 3.40
N ILE A 114 20.95 4.82 3.69
CA ILE A 114 20.75 5.31 5.04
C ILE A 114 19.25 5.35 5.41
N LEU A 115 18.45 6.12 4.69
CA LEU A 115 17.09 6.41 5.10
C LEU A 115 16.16 5.19 5.00
N LEU A 116 16.15 4.48 3.86
CA LEU A 116 15.30 3.30 3.68
C LEU A 116 15.63 2.17 4.66
N PRO A 117 16.91 1.79 4.87
CA PRO A 117 17.25 0.77 5.88
C PRO A 117 16.84 1.17 7.29
N LEU A 118 17.07 2.42 7.71
CA LEU A 118 16.66 2.90 9.03
C LEU A 118 15.14 3.00 9.17
N SER A 119 14.42 3.17 8.07
CA SER A 119 12.96 3.19 8.03
C SER A 119 12.34 1.82 7.72
N ALA A 120 13.10 0.73 7.79
CA ALA A 120 12.60 -0.62 7.51
C ALA A 120 11.32 -1.00 8.29
N PRO A 121 11.16 -0.63 9.58
CA PRO A 121 9.90 -0.86 10.29
C PRO A 121 8.71 -0.14 9.65
N GLY A 122 8.93 1.09 9.16
CA GLY A 122 7.91 1.86 8.44
C GLY A 122 7.57 1.25 7.09
N LEU A 123 8.56 0.79 6.34
CA LEU A 123 8.35 0.09 5.08
C LEU A 123 7.56 -1.21 5.29
N ALA A 124 7.88 -1.98 6.33
CA ALA A 124 7.16 -3.19 6.69
C ALA A 124 5.69 -2.89 7.06
N ALA A 125 5.45 -1.85 7.87
CA ALA A 125 4.11 -1.42 8.21
C ALA A 125 3.29 -1.04 6.97
N VAL A 126 3.86 -0.22 6.07
CA VAL A 126 3.20 0.17 4.82
C VAL A 126 2.95 -1.05 3.93
N ALA A 127 3.89 -1.99 3.83
CA ALA A 127 3.69 -3.22 3.07
C ALA A 127 2.50 -4.03 3.59
N ILE A 128 2.39 -4.21 4.91
CA ILE A 128 1.26 -4.91 5.53
C ILE A 128 -0.06 -4.21 5.23
N PHE A 129 -0.14 -2.90 5.49
CA PHE A 129 -1.38 -2.15 5.28
C PHE A 129 -1.83 -2.16 3.81
N THR A 130 -0.89 -1.95 2.89
CA THR A 130 -1.20 -1.90 1.46
C THR A 130 -1.60 -3.27 0.93
N PHE A 131 -0.85 -4.31 1.30
CA PHE A 131 -1.17 -5.68 0.88
C PHE A 131 -2.53 -6.11 1.43
N THR A 132 -2.77 -5.89 2.74
CA THR A 132 -4.03 -6.23 3.40
C THR A 132 -5.21 -5.50 2.77
N GLY A 133 -5.06 -4.20 2.51
CA GLY A 133 -6.09 -3.41 1.86
C GLY A 133 -6.43 -3.93 0.46
N ALA A 134 -5.41 -4.16 -0.37
CA ALA A 134 -5.60 -4.68 -1.72
C ALA A 134 -6.09 -6.14 -1.76
N TRP A 135 -5.67 -6.96 -0.78
CA TRP A 135 -6.10 -8.36 -0.67
C TRP A 135 -7.57 -8.49 -0.32
N ASN A 136 -8.06 -7.69 0.64
CA ASN A 136 -9.42 -7.76 1.16
C ASN A 136 -10.42 -6.90 0.37
N GLU A 137 -9.97 -6.17 -0.64
CA GLU A 137 -10.82 -5.28 -1.39
C GLU A 137 -11.81 -6.08 -2.25
N LEU A 138 -13.09 -5.84 -2.04
CA LEU A 138 -14.19 -6.52 -2.72
C LEU A 138 -14.97 -5.59 -3.65
N LEU A 139 -15.27 -4.37 -3.21
CA LEU A 139 -16.24 -3.50 -3.88
C LEU A 139 -15.76 -3.08 -5.27
N LEU A 140 -14.51 -2.67 -5.39
CA LEU A 140 -13.92 -2.28 -6.67
C LEU A 140 -13.69 -3.52 -7.55
N ALA A 141 -13.28 -4.66 -6.96
CA ALA A 141 -13.16 -5.91 -7.71
C ALA A 141 -14.51 -6.33 -8.31
N LEU A 142 -15.61 -6.18 -7.58
CA LEU A 142 -16.97 -6.48 -8.06
C LEU A 142 -17.38 -5.60 -9.25
N ILE A 143 -16.96 -4.33 -9.25
CA ILE A 143 -17.28 -3.36 -10.31
C ILE A 143 -16.41 -3.56 -11.55
N PHE A 144 -15.12 -3.83 -11.35
CA PHE A 144 -14.12 -3.80 -12.43
C PHE A 144 -13.83 -5.17 -13.05
N ILE A 145 -14.15 -6.28 -12.37
CA ILE A 145 -13.88 -7.64 -12.85
C ILE A 145 -15.17 -8.38 -13.12
N THR A 146 -15.38 -8.75 -14.38
CA THR A 146 -16.57 -9.47 -14.84
C THR A 146 -16.30 -10.91 -15.22
N SER A 147 -15.06 -11.27 -15.57
CA SER A 147 -14.70 -12.65 -15.95
C SER A 147 -14.27 -13.48 -14.75
N ASP A 148 -14.67 -14.75 -14.74
CA ASP A 148 -14.41 -15.71 -13.65
C ASP A 148 -12.92 -15.91 -13.39
N GLU A 149 -12.12 -15.98 -14.46
CA GLU A 149 -10.68 -16.24 -14.41
C GLU A 149 -9.88 -15.14 -13.69
N LYS A 150 -10.43 -13.92 -13.65
CA LYS A 150 -9.77 -12.74 -13.07
C LYS A 150 -10.27 -12.38 -11.68
N ARG A 151 -11.21 -13.15 -11.13
CA ARG A 151 -11.77 -12.87 -9.80
C ARG A 151 -10.69 -12.87 -8.74
N THR A 152 -10.78 -11.89 -7.85
CA THR A 152 -10.01 -11.89 -6.61
C THR A 152 -10.63 -12.90 -5.64
N VAL A 153 -9.90 -13.32 -4.61
CA VAL A 153 -10.40 -14.28 -3.61
C VAL A 153 -11.65 -13.76 -2.92
N PRO A 154 -11.72 -12.51 -2.41
CA PRO A 154 -12.96 -11.97 -1.83
C PRO A 154 -14.13 -11.97 -2.83
N LEU A 155 -13.86 -11.60 -4.08
CA LEU A 155 -14.89 -11.61 -5.13
C LEU A 155 -15.38 -13.04 -5.43
N GLY A 156 -14.48 -14.02 -5.51
CA GLY A 156 -14.83 -15.42 -5.70
C GLY A 156 -15.68 -15.97 -4.56
N ILE A 157 -15.31 -15.66 -3.30
CA ILE A 157 -16.10 -16.06 -2.13
C ILE A 157 -17.48 -15.37 -2.14
N ASN A 158 -17.55 -14.10 -2.53
CA ASN A 158 -18.82 -13.37 -2.62
C ASN A 158 -19.80 -14.05 -3.62
N TYR A 159 -19.29 -14.54 -4.74
CA TYR A 159 -20.14 -15.26 -5.71
C TYR A 159 -20.70 -16.58 -5.20
N LEU A 160 -20.14 -17.19 -4.16
CA LEU A 160 -20.70 -18.38 -3.53
C LEU A 160 -21.95 -18.09 -2.68
N ILE A 161 -22.16 -16.82 -2.32
CA ILE A 161 -23.28 -16.39 -1.46
C ILE A 161 -24.57 -16.14 -2.27
N THR A 162 -24.53 -16.24 -3.60
CA THR A 162 -25.64 -15.87 -4.48
C THR A 162 -26.75 -16.92 -4.62
N SER A 163 -26.61 -18.09 -3.98
CA SER A 163 -27.62 -19.16 -3.99
C SER A 163 -28.49 -19.11 -2.74
N ASP A 164 -29.74 -19.53 -2.85
CA ASP A 164 -30.69 -19.61 -1.72
C ASP A 164 -30.21 -20.53 -0.60
N VAL A 165 -29.29 -21.43 -0.90
CA VAL A 165 -28.63 -22.31 0.06
C VAL A 165 -27.17 -21.90 0.19
N LEU A 166 -26.80 -21.40 1.37
CA LEU A 166 -25.41 -21.00 1.66
C LEU A 166 -24.53 -22.23 1.82
N PRO A 167 -23.50 -22.42 0.98
CA PRO A 167 -22.58 -23.54 1.11
C PRO A 167 -21.55 -23.29 2.23
N TRP A 168 -21.99 -23.35 3.49
CA TRP A 168 -21.17 -23.01 4.66
C TRP A 168 -19.79 -23.67 4.68
N GLY A 169 -19.71 -24.96 4.33
CA GLY A 169 -18.42 -25.67 4.28
C GLY A 169 -17.44 -25.03 3.31
N THR A 170 -17.89 -24.70 2.10
CA THR A 170 -17.06 -24.06 1.07
C THR A 170 -16.69 -22.63 1.46
N LEU A 171 -17.63 -21.87 2.05
CA LEU A 171 -17.37 -20.50 2.52
C LEU A 171 -16.32 -20.49 3.64
N MET A 172 -16.43 -21.39 4.62
CA MET A 172 -15.46 -21.47 5.70
C MET A 172 -14.08 -21.93 5.20
N ALA A 173 -14.02 -22.89 4.30
CA ALA A 173 -12.78 -23.30 3.66
C ALA A 173 -12.13 -22.15 2.88
N GLY A 174 -12.93 -21.42 2.10
CA GLY A 174 -12.48 -20.23 1.37
C GLY A 174 -11.94 -19.15 2.31
N ALA A 175 -12.61 -18.88 3.43
CA ALA A 175 -12.18 -17.91 4.43
C ALA A 175 -10.84 -18.31 5.07
N VAL A 176 -10.67 -19.58 5.43
CA VAL A 176 -9.40 -20.10 5.98
C VAL A 176 -8.28 -19.96 4.95
N LEU A 177 -8.49 -20.40 3.72
CA LEU A 177 -7.50 -20.30 2.66
C LEU A 177 -7.15 -18.83 2.35
N SER A 178 -8.13 -17.93 2.39
CA SER A 178 -7.93 -16.49 2.21
C SER A 178 -7.10 -15.86 3.32
N SER A 179 -7.14 -16.40 4.53
CA SER A 179 -6.37 -15.87 5.66
C SER A 179 -4.87 -16.25 5.63
N LEU A 180 -4.51 -17.35 4.98
CA LEU A 180 -3.14 -17.88 4.99
C LEU A 180 -2.09 -16.88 4.47
N PRO A 181 -2.25 -16.20 3.32
CA PRO A 181 -1.26 -15.24 2.84
C PRO A 181 -1.06 -14.07 3.80
N MET A 182 -2.14 -13.66 4.48
CA MET A 182 -2.10 -12.58 5.47
C MET A 182 -1.30 -13.00 6.70
N ILE A 183 -1.53 -14.21 7.19
CA ILE A 183 -0.79 -14.78 8.32
C ILE A 183 0.69 -14.89 7.97
N CYS A 184 1.02 -15.42 6.79
CA CYS A 184 2.40 -15.51 6.31
C CYS A 184 3.07 -14.13 6.21
N LEU A 185 2.38 -13.14 5.64
CA LEU A 185 2.88 -11.79 5.54
C LEU A 185 3.18 -11.19 6.93
N TYR A 186 2.26 -11.38 7.88
CA TYR A 186 2.42 -10.90 9.24
C TYR A 186 3.65 -11.53 9.92
N PHE A 187 3.84 -12.84 9.81
CA PHE A 187 5.02 -13.53 10.36
C PHE A 187 6.35 -13.05 9.76
N VAL A 188 6.36 -12.70 8.48
CA VAL A 188 7.56 -12.12 7.85
C VAL A 188 7.81 -10.70 8.34
N ALA A 189 6.76 -9.90 8.45
CA ALA A 189 6.88 -8.47 8.74
C ALA A 189 7.11 -8.16 10.23
N GLN A 190 6.61 -9.00 11.16
CA GLN A 190 6.75 -8.79 12.61
C GLN A 190 8.21 -8.61 13.05
N ARG A 191 9.16 -9.32 12.44
CA ARG A 191 10.59 -9.20 12.77
C ARG A 191 11.14 -7.78 12.53
N PHE A 192 10.63 -7.07 11.53
CA PHE A 192 11.04 -5.70 11.24
C PHE A 192 10.36 -4.69 12.18
N MET A 193 9.14 -4.99 12.63
CA MET A 193 8.40 -4.12 13.55
C MET A 193 8.98 -4.16 14.96
N VAL A 194 9.35 -5.34 15.46
CA VAL A 194 9.94 -5.51 16.80
C VAL A 194 11.30 -4.79 16.90
N GLN A 195 12.13 -4.84 15.89
CA GLN A 195 13.42 -4.14 15.87
C GLN A 195 13.28 -2.62 15.98
N GLY A 196 12.21 -2.04 15.41
CA GLY A 196 11.93 -0.60 15.51
C GLY A 196 11.47 -0.15 16.91
N MET A 197 10.82 -1.02 17.67
CA MET A 197 10.33 -0.69 19.02
C MET A 197 11.44 -0.72 20.07
N THR A 198 12.40 -1.62 19.92
CA THR A 198 13.52 -1.76 20.88
C THR A 198 14.57 -0.66 20.76
N SER A 199 14.75 -0.08 19.57
CA SER A 199 15.68 1.04 19.35
C SER A 199 15.15 2.39 19.89
N GLY A 200 13.85 2.51 20.18
CA GLY A 200 13.21 3.70 20.74
C GLY A 200 13.10 3.69 22.29
N SER A 201 13.29 2.56 22.93
CA SER A 201 13.07 2.40 24.38
C SER A 201 14.32 2.66 25.24
N VAL A 202 15.48 2.92 24.66
CA VAL A 202 16.71 3.28 25.40
C VAL A 202 16.86 4.81 25.39
N LYS A 203 15.91 5.52 25.99
CA LYS A 203 16.05 6.88 26.47
C LYS A 203 15.54 6.87 27.92
N GLY A 204 16.36 6.34 28.80
CA GLY A 204 16.33 6.54 30.23
C GLY A 204 17.63 7.18 30.63
#